data_7f4f2c7fb0c81b41411196343cb70b46
#
_entry.id   7f4f2c7fb0c81b41411196343cb70b46
#
_cell.length_a   1.000
_cell.length_b   1.000
_cell.length_c   1.000
_cell.angle_alpha   90.00
_cell.angle_beta   90.00
_cell.angle_gamma   90.00
#
_symmetry.space_group_name_H-M   'P 1'
#
loop_
_entity.id
_entity.type
_entity.pdbx_description
1 polymer ?
#
loop_
_entity_poly.entity_id
_entity_poly.type
_entity_poly.pdbx_seq_one_letter_code
_entity_poly.pdbx_strand_id
1 'polypeptide(L)'
;MLYEKTDEEHPVSIAEMIQNLAEDGIRAERKSVYSDIEALEEFGLDIITVKGKCNRYYIASRQFELPELKLLADAVCSAKFLTEKKSEQLLHKIESLAGVHDGMLIERQVMVVDRVKSMNEQIYINVDTIHKAINEEKQISFRYFDYSTNKQKVYRDGERVCSPCALTWNDEKYYLVSYYLKYPENYTNFRVDRMSNIKILDEPVLRSPQELNISEYLNSTFSMFSGNTVEAVLKFDKRLINPVIDRFGINADIVNLDIDHFKIKVNIKAQPPFFAWLFQFGRSASIISPESLKNEYIKMLKEVLSSFYE
;
A
#
# COMPACT_ATOMS: atom_id res chain seq x y z
N MET A 1 -29.45 3.91 -14.45
CA MET A 1 -30.54 4.12 -13.49
C MET A 1 -30.71 2.92 -12.54
N LEU A 2 -31.11 1.69 -12.99
CA LEU A 2 -31.25 0.53 -12.09
C LEU A 2 -29.96 0.28 -11.27
N TYR A 3 -28.80 0.19 -11.91
CA TYR A 3 -27.50 -0.08 -11.25
C TYR A 3 -27.14 0.99 -10.22
N GLU A 4 -27.50 2.25 -10.43
CA GLU A 4 -27.13 3.37 -9.57
C GLU A 4 -28.12 3.62 -8.43
N LYS A 5 -29.43 3.46 -8.70
CA LYS A 5 -30.53 3.95 -7.83
C LYS A 5 -31.32 2.85 -7.13
N THR A 6 -30.98 1.55 -7.31
CA THR A 6 -31.75 0.47 -6.69
C THR A 6 -30.87 -0.50 -5.89
N ASP A 7 -31.44 -1.04 -4.85
CA ASP A 7 -30.94 -2.13 -4.00
C ASP A 7 -32.13 -2.87 -3.37
N GLU A 8 -31.85 -3.86 -2.51
CA GLU A 8 -32.90 -4.65 -1.85
C GLU A 8 -33.88 -3.80 -1.03
N GLU A 9 -33.42 -2.72 -0.40
CA GLU A 9 -34.24 -1.82 0.42
C GLU A 9 -34.97 -0.76 -0.45
N HIS A 10 -34.45 -0.48 -1.65
CA HIS A 10 -34.96 0.55 -2.55
C HIS A 10 -35.34 0.01 -3.95
N PRO A 11 -36.24 -1.01 -4.03
CA PRO A 11 -36.69 -1.52 -5.32
C PRO A 11 -37.65 -0.53 -6.00
N VAL A 12 -37.58 -0.41 -7.32
CA VAL A 12 -38.37 0.53 -8.12
C VAL A 12 -39.36 -0.18 -9.04
N SER A 13 -40.55 0.42 -9.24
CA SER A 13 -41.57 -0.03 -10.22
C SER A 13 -41.24 0.49 -11.63
N ILE A 14 -41.86 -0.12 -12.65
CA ILE A 14 -41.76 0.37 -14.04
C ILE A 14 -42.18 1.83 -14.18
N ALA A 15 -43.21 2.27 -13.43
CA ALA A 15 -43.66 3.65 -13.47
C ALA A 15 -42.61 4.63 -12.93
N GLU A 16 -41.98 4.27 -11.80
CA GLU A 16 -40.88 5.04 -11.22
C GLU A 16 -39.63 5.03 -12.13
N MET A 17 -39.36 3.91 -12.84
CA MET A 17 -38.27 3.85 -13.82
C MET A 17 -38.52 4.84 -14.99
N ILE A 18 -39.74 4.85 -15.55
CA ILE A 18 -40.11 5.76 -16.65
C ILE A 18 -39.99 7.22 -16.19
N GLN A 19 -40.40 7.53 -14.97
CA GLN A 19 -40.26 8.86 -14.39
C GLN A 19 -38.79 9.27 -14.24
N ASN A 20 -37.95 8.42 -13.64
CA ASN A 20 -36.51 8.66 -13.49
C ASN A 20 -35.82 8.86 -14.86
N LEU A 21 -36.15 8.03 -15.85
CA LEU A 21 -35.61 8.20 -17.20
C LEU A 21 -36.05 9.51 -17.85
N ALA A 22 -37.31 9.95 -17.60
CA ALA A 22 -37.79 11.23 -18.11
C ALA A 22 -37.08 12.43 -17.47
N GLU A 23 -36.70 12.37 -16.20
CA GLU A 23 -35.84 13.36 -15.51
C GLU A 23 -34.46 13.47 -16.17
N ASP A 24 -33.92 12.35 -16.65
CA ASP A 24 -32.65 12.28 -17.41
C ASP A 24 -32.85 12.62 -18.91
N GLY A 25 -34.05 13.08 -19.32
CA GLY A 25 -34.38 13.47 -20.70
C GLY A 25 -34.67 12.30 -21.65
N ILE A 26 -34.78 11.08 -21.13
CA ILE A 26 -35.01 9.85 -21.89
C ILE A 26 -36.50 9.52 -21.85
N ARG A 27 -37.17 9.48 -23.04
CA ARG A 27 -38.56 9.04 -23.17
C ARG A 27 -38.60 7.52 -23.33
N ALA A 28 -39.22 6.83 -22.39
CA ALA A 28 -39.40 5.39 -22.44
C ALA A 28 -40.88 5.01 -22.29
N GLU A 29 -41.28 3.96 -23.01
CA GLU A 29 -42.59 3.34 -22.85
C GLU A 29 -42.50 2.09 -21.98
N ARG A 30 -43.61 1.75 -21.31
CA ARG A 30 -43.66 0.59 -20.42
C ARG A 30 -43.16 -0.71 -21.08
N LYS A 31 -43.53 -0.90 -22.36
CA LYS A 31 -43.13 -2.12 -23.10
C LYS A 31 -41.63 -2.16 -23.41
N SER A 32 -41.03 -1.00 -23.71
CA SER A 32 -39.59 -0.95 -23.98
C SER A 32 -38.79 -1.21 -22.67
N VAL A 33 -39.27 -0.66 -21.53
CA VAL A 33 -38.56 -0.90 -20.24
C VAL A 33 -38.57 -2.38 -19.86
N TYR A 34 -39.61 -3.14 -20.14
CA TYR A 34 -39.61 -4.59 -19.94
C TYR A 34 -38.57 -5.30 -20.84
N SER A 35 -38.54 -4.93 -22.11
CA SER A 35 -37.54 -5.49 -23.05
C SER A 35 -36.11 -5.11 -22.66
N ASP A 36 -35.90 -3.91 -22.12
CA ASP A 36 -34.61 -3.45 -21.65
C ASP A 36 -34.16 -4.22 -20.38
N ILE A 37 -35.09 -4.54 -19.46
CA ILE A 37 -34.80 -5.39 -18.30
C ILE A 37 -34.38 -6.80 -18.75
N GLU A 38 -35.12 -7.42 -19.67
CA GLU A 38 -34.76 -8.73 -20.21
C GLU A 38 -33.37 -8.71 -20.85
N ALA A 39 -33.07 -7.68 -21.64
CA ALA A 39 -31.74 -7.52 -22.25
C ALA A 39 -30.62 -7.32 -21.23
N LEU A 40 -30.89 -6.61 -20.12
CA LEU A 40 -29.91 -6.43 -19.03
C LEU A 40 -29.65 -7.73 -18.25
N GLU A 41 -30.71 -8.55 -18.06
CA GLU A 41 -30.58 -9.91 -17.47
C GLU A 41 -29.79 -10.84 -18.39
N GLU A 42 -30.04 -10.81 -19.70
CA GLU A 42 -29.26 -11.55 -20.71
C GLU A 42 -27.79 -11.09 -20.74
N PHE A 43 -27.54 -9.81 -20.53
CA PHE A 43 -26.17 -9.27 -20.41
C PHE A 43 -25.44 -9.73 -19.12
N GLY A 44 -26.18 -10.30 -18.16
CA GLY A 44 -25.62 -10.86 -16.93
C GLY A 44 -25.79 -10.00 -15.68
N LEU A 45 -26.67 -8.98 -15.71
CA LEU A 45 -27.05 -8.25 -14.52
C LEU A 45 -28.07 -9.04 -13.70
N ASP A 46 -27.81 -9.17 -12.41
CA ASP A 46 -28.69 -9.88 -11.49
C ASP A 46 -29.83 -8.96 -11.03
N ILE A 47 -30.93 -9.00 -11.79
CA ILE A 47 -32.13 -8.17 -11.52
C ILE A 47 -33.16 -9.02 -10.80
N ILE A 48 -33.49 -8.65 -9.57
CA ILE A 48 -34.52 -9.32 -8.79
C ILE A 48 -35.87 -8.61 -8.97
N THR A 49 -36.90 -9.42 -9.22
CA THR A 49 -38.28 -8.98 -9.27
C THR A 49 -39.02 -9.26 -7.97
N VAL A 50 -39.34 -8.23 -7.22
CA VAL A 50 -40.21 -8.30 -6.02
C VAL A 50 -41.67 -8.26 -6.48
N LYS A 51 -42.37 -9.38 -6.34
CA LYS A 51 -43.80 -9.52 -6.72
C LYS A 51 -44.70 -8.84 -5.71
N GLY A 52 -45.67 -8.03 -6.21
CA GLY A 52 -46.67 -7.32 -5.40
C GLY A 52 -47.81 -6.82 -6.24
N LYS A 53 -48.59 -5.84 -5.74
CA LYS A 53 -49.66 -5.15 -6.55
C LYS A 53 -49.06 -4.53 -7.83
N CYS A 54 -47.82 -4.02 -7.72
CA CYS A 54 -46.93 -3.67 -8.83
C CYS A 54 -45.63 -4.39 -8.62
N ASN A 55 -45.10 -5.03 -9.65
CA ASN A 55 -43.76 -5.60 -9.59
C ASN A 55 -42.72 -4.47 -9.41
N ARG A 56 -41.77 -4.70 -8.54
CA ARG A 56 -40.63 -3.82 -8.32
C ARG A 56 -39.34 -4.56 -8.65
N TYR A 57 -38.32 -3.84 -9.06
CA TYR A 57 -37.06 -4.39 -9.56
C TYR A 57 -35.90 -3.72 -8.86
N TYR A 58 -34.87 -4.50 -8.58
CA TYR A 58 -33.58 -3.99 -8.07
C TYR A 58 -32.42 -4.84 -8.55
N ILE A 59 -31.22 -4.26 -8.53
CA ILE A 59 -29.97 -4.98 -8.77
C ILE A 59 -29.55 -5.68 -7.47
N ALA A 60 -29.47 -7.02 -7.48
CA ALA A 60 -29.13 -7.81 -6.32
C ALA A 60 -27.62 -7.94 -6.12
N SER A 61 -26.85 -8.07 -7.21
CA SER A 61 -25.39 -8.20 -7.12
C SER A 61 -24.70 -7.07 -7.89
N ARG A 62 -23.63 -6.55 -7.31
CA ARG A 62 -22.72 -5.59 -7.94
C ARG A 62 -21.34 -6.20 -8.07
N GLN A 63 -20.49 -5.57 -8.88
CA GLN A 63 -19.10 -6.00 -9.05
C GLN A 63 -18.32 -5.98 -7.70
N PHE A 64 -18.68 -5.06 -6.82
CA PHE A 64 -18.14 -4.95 -5.47
C PHE A 64 -19.28 -4.91 -4.46
N GLU A 65 -19.12 -5.64 -3.37
CA GLU A 65 -20.00 -5.56 -2.21
C GLU A 65 -19.66 -4.34 -1.34
N LEU A 66 -20.61 -3.84 -0.58
CA LEU A 66 -20.42 -2.68 0.30
C LEU A 66 -19.25 -2.84 1.29
N PRO A 67 -19.02 -4.00 1.93
CA PRO A 67 -17.84 -4.20 2.80
C PRO A 67 -16.51 -4.06 2.04
N GLU A 68 -16.45 -4.52 0.79
CA GLU A 68 -15.25 -4.42 -0.06
C GLU A 68 -14.97 -2.97 -0.43
N LEU A 69 -16.00 -2.21 -0.80
CA LEU A 69 -15.86 -0.78 -1.09
C LEU A 69 -15.44 0.02 0.14
N LYS A 70 -15.95 -0.31 1.33
CA LYS A 70 -15.50 0.30 2.59
C LYS A 70 -14.02 0.04 2.84
N LEU A 71 -13.56 -1.19 2.63
CA LEU A 71 -12.14 -1.54 2.75
C LEU A 71 -11.26 -0.75 1.76
N LEU A 72 -11.71 -0.60 0.50
CA LEU A 72 -11.02 0.22 -0.49
C LEU A 72 -10.99 1.70 -0.10
N ALA A 73 -12.09 2.24 0.41
CA ALA A 73 -12.17 3.61 0.90
C ALA A 73 -11.20 3.85 2.08
N ASP A 74 -11.18 2.93 3.06
CA ASP A 74 -10.26 2.99 4.19
C ASP A 74 -8.80 2.93 3.74
N ALA A 75 -8.48 2.08 2.76
CA ALA A 75 -7.13 1.99 2.19
C ALA A 75 -6.70 3.30 1.52
N VAL A 76 -7.59 3.96 0.78
CA VAL A 76 -7.33 5.27 0.16
C VAL A 76 -7.15 6.35 1.22
N CYS A 77 -7.99 6.36 2.26
CA CYS A 77 -7.91 7.33 3.35
C CYS A 77 -6.65 7.18 4.18
N SER A 78 -6.24 5.95 4.46
CA SER A 78 -5.04 5.66 5.24
C SER A 78 -3.74 5.92 4.48
N ALA A 79 -3.78 5.98 3.15
CA ALA A 79 -2.60 6.15 2.31
C ALA A 79 -1.98 7.55 2.47
N LYS A 80 -0.85 7.64 3.18
CA LYS A 80 -0.12 8.91 3.41
C LYS A 80 0.57 9.46 2.17
N PHE A 81 0.81 8.64 1.16
CA PHE A 81 1.45 9.08 -0.08
C PHE A 81 0.50 9.84 -1.01
N LEU A 82 -0.80 9.64 -0.88
CA LEU A 82 -1.81 10.39 -1.63
C LEU A 82 -1.98 11.79 -1.03
N THR A 83 -2.22 12.78 -1.91
CA THR A 83 -2.65 14.10 -1.46
C THR A 83 -4.12 14.05 -1.02
N GLU A 84 -4.55 14.99 -0.20
CA GLU A 84 -5.94 15.11 0.25
C GLU A 84 -6.89 15.15 -0.94
N LYS A 85 -6.65 16.07 -1.87
CA LYS A 85 -7.42 16.23 -3.12
C LYS A 85 -7.51 14.94 -3.93
N LYS A 86 -6.41 14.16 -4.04
CA LYS A 86 -6.42 12.91 -4.79
C LYS A 86 -7.18 11.81 -4.06
N SER A 87 -7.12 11.79 -2.74
CA SER A 87 -7.91 10.86 -1.92
C SER A 87 -9.41 11.12 -2.10
N GLU A 88 -9.85 12.38 -2.02
CA GLU A 88 -11.25 12.77 -2.26
C GLU A 88 -11.73 12.33 -3.66
N GLN A 89 -10.94 12.60 -4.69
CA GLN A 89 -11.27 12.17 -6.05
C GLN A 89 -11.40 10.65 -6.20
N LEU A 90 -10.58 9.87 -5.49
CA LEU A 90 -10.65 8.41 -5.50
C LEU A 90 -11.85 7.91 -4.70
N LEU A 91 -12.13 8.53 -3.55
CA LEU A 91 -13.32 8.21 -2.75
C LEU A 91 -14.61 8.39 -3.53
N HIS A 92 -14.80 9.54 -4.18
CA HIS A 92 -15.98 9.75 -5.03
C HIS A 92 -16.13 8.69 -6.15
N LYS A 93 -15.00 8.18 -6.69
CA LYS A 93 -15.06 7.09 -7.66
C LYS A 93 -15.47 5.77 -7.01
N ILE A 94 -14.98 5.48 -5.81
CA ILE A 94 -15.37 4.28 -5.05
C ILE A 94 -16.85 4.34 -4.67
N GLU A 95 -17.31 5.49 -4.18
CA GLU A 95 -18.73 5.75 -3.86
C GLU A 95 -19.65 5.50 -5.07
N SER A 96 -19.23 5.93 -6.26
CA SER A 96 -20.00 5.72 -7.49
C SER A 96 -20.15 4.24 -7.89
N LEU A 97 -19.29 3.33 -7.37
CA LEU A 97 -19.42 1.90 -7.60
C LEU A 97 -20.49 1.23 -6.71
N ALA A 98 -20.84 1.87 -5.60
CA ALA A 98 -21.79 1.33 -4.63
C ALA A 98 -23.27 1.58 -4.99
N GLY A 99 -23.55 2.55 -5.84
CA GLY A 99 -24.89 3.13 -6.01
C GLY A 99 -25.17 4.22 -4.98
N VAL A 100 -26.26 4.97 -5.19
CA VAL A 100 -26.53 6.21 -4.45
C VAL A 100 -26.72 5.98 -2.94
N HIS A 101 -27.44 4.93 -2.55
CA HIS A 101 -27.77 4.69 -1.14
C HIS A 101 -26.57 4.18 -0.34
N ASP A 102 -25.86 3.20 -0.88
CA ASP A 102 -24.67 2.62 -0.26
C ASP A 102 -23.46 3.59 -0.29
N GLY A 103 -23.36 4.42 -1.35
CA GLY A 103 -22.32 5.45 -1.46
C GLY A 103 -22.37 6.45 -0.30
N MET A 104 -23.57 6.88 0.10
CA MET A 104 -23.75 7.75 1.27
C MET A 104 -23.29 7.11 2.59
N LEU A 105 -23.34 5.78 2.70
CA LEU A 105 -22.85 5.05 3.87
C LEU A 105 -21.32 5.01 3.92
N ILE A 106 -20.67 4.96 2.76
CA ILE A 106 -19.21 5.02 2.64
C ILE A 106 -18.71 6.40 3.09
N GLU A 107 -19.29 7.48 2.55
CA GLU A 107 -18.93 8.85 2.87
C GLU A 107 -18.98 9.15 4.38
N ARG A 108 -20.04 8.71 5.07
CA ARG A 108 -20.24 8.97 6.51
C ARG A 108 -19.29 8.20 7.43
N GLN A 109 -18.76 7.07 7.02
CA GLN A 109 -17.93 6.18 7.86
C GLN A 109 -16.43 6.44 7.70
N VAL A 110 -16.02 7.09 6.63
CA VAL A 110 -14.62 7.43 6.41
C VAL A 110 -14.24 8.63 7.27
N MET A 111 -14.02 8.40 8.57
CA MET A 111 -13.36 9.38 9.42
C MET A 111 -11.89 9.45 9.03
N VAL A 112 -11.52 10.44 8.25
CA VAL A 112 -10.12 10.83 8.03
C VAL A 112 -9.61 11.38 9.36
N VAL A 113 -8.99 10.52 10.17
CA VAL A 113 -8.12 11.00 11.24
C VAL A 113 -7.05 11.86 10.55
N ASP A 114 -6.79 13.03 11.09
CA ASP A 114 -5.88 14.09 10.60
C ASP A 114 -4.45 13.53 10.37
N ARG A 115 -4.30 12.72 9.31
CA ARG A 115 -3.04 12.08 8.92
C ARG A 115 -2.29 13.00 7.99
N VAL A 116 -1.04 13.28 8.31
CA VAL A 116 -0.14 14.06 7.44
C VAL A 116 -0.04 13.38 6.08
N LYS A 117 -0.77 13.91 5.10
CA LYS A 117 -0.73 13.45 3.70
C LYS A 117 0.42 14.08 2.93
N SER A 118 0.80 13.45 1.84
CA SER A 118 1.84 13.97 0.95
C SER A 118 1.41 15.28 0.30
N MET A 119 2.35 16.20 0.12
CA MET A 119 2.17 17.41 -0.67
C MET A 119 2.60 17.23 -2.14
N ASN A 120 2.99 16.02 -2.53
CA ASN A 120 3.51 15.75 -3.88
C ASN A 120 2.44 15.05 -4.74
N GLU A 121 1.74 15.81 -5.55
CA GLU A 121 0.71 15.28 -6.48
C GLU A 121 1.30 14.37 -7.59
N GLN A 122 2.62 14.39 -7.77
CA GLN A 122 3.28 13.63 -8.83
C GLN A 122 3.56 12.16 -8.46
N ILE A 123 3.31 11.75 -7.22
CA ILE A 123 3.70 10.42 -6.77
C ILE A 123 3.08 9.31 -7.60
N TYR A 124 1.79 9.40 -7.92
CA TYR A 124 1.12 8.35 -8.69
C TYR A 124 1.62 8.30 -10.15
N ILE A 125 1.97 9.45 -10.73
CA ILE A 125 2.60 9.52 -12.07
C ILE A 125 4.00 8.90 -12.01
N ASN A 126 4.75 9.20 -10.95
CA ASN A 126 6.06 8.62 -10.71
C ASN A 126 5.98 7.09 -10.59
N VAL A 127 5.00 6.58 -9.84
CA VAL A 127 4.75 5.14 -9.68
C VAL A 127 4.45 4.49 -11.03
N ASP A 128 3.55 5.08 -11.82
CA ASP A 128 3.20 4.58 -13.15
C ASP A 128 4.41 4.59 -14.11
N THR A 129 5.17 5.68 -14.12
CA THR A 129 6.40 5.79 -14.92
C THR A 129 7.43 4.73 -14.57
N ILE A 130 7.60 4.45 -13.25
CA ILE A 130 8.53 3.42 -12.78
C ILE A 130 8.04 2.03 -13.16
N HIS A 131 6.73 1.72 -13.01
CA HIS A 131 6.16 0.46 -13.48
C HIS A 131 6.38 0.23 -14.97
N LYS A 132 6.17 1.28 -15.77
CA LYS A 132 6.44 1.22 -17.22
C LYS A 132 7.90 0.90 -17.51
N ALA A 133 8.84 1.56 -16.82
CA ALA A 133 10.27 1.32 -16.99
C ALA A 133 10.68 -0.12 -16.60
N ILE A 134 10.09 -0.66 -15.51
CA ILE A 134 10.30 -2.05 -15.10
C ILE A 134 9.80 -3.03 -16.18
N ASN A 135 8.59 -2.80 -16.71
CA ASN A 135 7.99 -3.66 -17.73
C ASN A 135 8.75 -3.60 -19.07
N GLU A 136 9.33 -2.44 -19.40
CA GLU A 136 10.13 -2.25 -20.62
C GLU A 136 11.59 -2.66 -20.43
N GLU A 137 12.01 -3.09 -19.25
CA GLU A 137 13.39 -3.40 -18.87
C GLU A 137 14.37 -2.26 -19.22
N LYS A 138 13.97 -1.02 -18.93
CA LYS A 138 14.74 0.20 -19.21
C LYS A 138 15.23 0.89 -17.96
N GLN A 139 16.40 1.53 -18.06
CA GLN A 139 16.91 2.40 -17.01
C GLN A 139 16.05 3.66 -16.87
N ILE A 140 16.13 4.26 -15.67
CA ILE A 140 15.50 5.56 -15.41
C ILE A 140 16.53 6.56 -14.90
N SER A 141 16.29 7.84 -15.22
CA SER A 141 16.97 8.96 -14.57
C SER A 141 15.98 9.79 -13.76
N PHE A 142 16.44 10.41 -12.69
CA PHE A 142 15.63 11.27 -11.82
C PHE A 142 16.50 12.17 -10.94
N ARG A 143 15.90 13.26 -10.43
CA ARG A 143 16.46 14.08 -9.36
C ARG A 143 15.90 13.66 -8.02
N TYR A 144 16.73 13.63 -6.98
CA TYR A 144 16.33 13.22 -5.63
C TYR A 144 16.50 14.39 -4.65
N PHE A 145 15.51 14.61 -3.79
CA PHE A 145 15.50 15.73 -2.85
C PHE A 145 15.22 15.31 -1.43
N ASP A 146 15.68 16.15 -0.50
CA ASP A 146 15.30 16.13 0.92
C ASP A 146 14.53 17.41 1.25
N TYR A 147 13.88 17.45 2.41
CA TYR A 147 13.31 18.69 2.92
C TYR A 147 14.30 19.36 3.87
N SER A 148 14.45 20.68 3.75
CA SER A 148 15.13 21.52 4.74
C SER A 148 14.27 21.70 5.99
N THR A 149 14.85 22.27 7.05
CA THR A 149 14.12 22.68 8.25
C THR A 149 12.99 23.67 7.97
N ASN A 150 13.09 24.41 6.87
CA ASN A 150 12.06 25.34 6.38
C ASN A 150 11.01 24.65 5.48
N LYS A 151 10.99 23.31 5.45
CA LYS A 151 10.06 22.48 4.65
C LYS A 151 10.19 22.71 3.12
N GLN A 152 11.30 23.25 2.65
CA GLN A 152 11.60 23.44 1.23
C GLN A 152 12.34 22.22 0.66
N LYS A 153 12.10 21.89 -0.61
CA LYS A 153 12.82 20.83 -1.31
C LYS A 153 14.26 21.28 -1.59
N VAL A 154 15.22 20.50 -1.10
CA VAL A 154 16.65 20.66 -1.37
C VAL A 154 17.10 19.46 -2.19
N TYR A 155 17.45 19.71 -3.44
CA TYR A 155 17.91 18.65 -4.33
C TYR A 155 19.33 18.24 -3.99
N ARG A 156 19.55 16.93 -3.89
CA ARG A 156 20.90 16.38 -3.81
C ARG A 156 21.60 16.55 -5.16
N ASP A 157 22.92 16.73 -5.13
CA ASP A 157 23.71 16.94 -6.33
C ASP A 157 23.59 15.80 -7.34
N GLY A 158 23.49 16.20 -8.62
CA GLY A 158 23.44 15.31 -9.77
C GLY A 158 22.11 14.61 -10.01
N GLU A 159 21.91 14.24 -11.26
CA GLU A 159 20.88 13.33 -11.70
C GLU A 159 21.31 11.89 -11.37
N ARG A 160 20.37 11.05 -10.95
CA ARG A 160 20.61 9.64 -10.66
C ARG A 160 20.12 8.81 -11.81
N VAL A 161 20.95 7.86 -12.26
CA VAL A 161 20.58 6.84 -13.25
C VAL A 161 20.64 5.49 -12.56
N CYS A 162 19.57 4.72 -12.63
CA CYS A 162 19.53 3.39 -12.05
C CYS A 162 18.65 2.44 -12.86
N SER A 163 18.85 1.14 -12.63
CA SER A 163 18.04 0.06 -13.17
C SER A 163 16.92 -0.27 -12.20
N PRO A 164 15.66 0.05 -12.47
CA PRO A 164 14.54 -0.26 -11.60
C PRO A 164 14.33 -1.78 -11.56
N CYS A 165 14.16 -2.34 -10.35
CA CYS A 165 13.94 -3.78 -10.16
C CYS A 165 12.53 -4.08 -9.68
N ALA A 166 12.07 -3.36 -8.68
CA ALA A 166 10.73 -3.52 -8.12
C ALA A 166 10.24 -2.23 -7.46
N LEU A 167 8.92 -2.06 -7.46
CA LEU A 167 8.25 -1.13 -6.55
C LEU A 167 7.69 -1.90 -5.36
N THR A 168 7.90 -1.39 -4.17
CA THR A 168 7.37 -1.97 -2.94
C THR A 168 6.70 -0.92 -2.08
N TRP A 169 5.77 -1.39 -1.28
CA TRP A 169 5.05 -0.61 -0.29
C TRP A 169 5.57 -0.95 1.10
N ASN A 170 6.09 0.04 1.82
CA ASN A 170 6.56 -0.13 3.19
C ASN A 170 6.32 1.15 4.00
N ASP A 171 5.85 1.01 5.24
CA ASP A 171 5.54 2.13 6.14
C ASP A 171 4.74 3.26 5.44
N GLU A 172 3.68 2.87 4.73
CA GLU A 172 2.76 3.76 4.00
C GLU A 172 3.44 4.62 2.91
N LYS A 173 4.56 4.16 2.34
CA LYS A 173 5.28 4.83 1.27
C LYS A 173 5.70 3.85 0.18
N TYR A 174 5.76 4.36 -1.04
CA TYR A 174 6.38 3.63 -2.14
C TYR A 174 7.89 3.77 -2.12
N TYR A 175 8.56 2.64 -2.31
CA TYR A 175 10.00 2.56 -2.51
C TYR A 175 10.32 1.87 -3.83
N LEU A 176 11.24 2.45 -4.56
CA LEU A 176 11.88 1.80 -5.70
C LEU A 176 13.09 1.02 -5.19
N VAL A 177 13.07 -0.29 -5.35
CA VAL A 177 14.25 -1.15 -5.23
C VAL A 177 14.96 -1.13 -6.58
N SER A 178 16.23 -0.75 -6.61
CA SER A 178 16.97 -0.57 -7.86
C SER A 178 18.42 -1.05 -7.74
N TYR A 179 18.97 -1.48 -8.86
CA TYR A 179 20.41 -1.64 -9.02
C TYR A 179 21.01 -0.27 -9.40
N TYR A 180 21.92 0.22 -8.57
CA TYR A 180 22.51 1.55 -8.71
C TYR A 180 24.03 1.46 -8.69
N LEU A 181 24.67 1.82 -9.81
CA LEU A 181 26.11 1.66 -10.02
C LEU A 181 27.00 2.39 -9.00
N LYS A 182 26.48 3.39 -8.31
CA LYS A 182 27.23 4.04 -7.23
C LYS A 182 27.48 3.10 -6.03
N TYR A 183 26.60 2.10 -5.85
CA TYR A 183 26.67 1.11 -4.78
C TYR A 183 26.41 -0.30 -5.36
N PRO A 184 27.35 -0.81 -6.19
CA PRO A 184 27.10 -2.00 -7.01
C PRO A 184 27.00 -3.31 -6.21
N GLU A 185 27.44 -3.30 -4.95
CA GLU A 185 27.39 -4.48 -4.07
C GLU A 185 26.00 -4.74 -3.46
N ASN A 186 25.12 -3.72 -3.47
CA ASN A 186 23.83 -3.80 -2.82
C ASN A 186 22.73 -3.12 -3.65
N TYR A 187 21.51 -3.60 -3.54
CA TYR A 187 20.36 -2.87 -4.05
C TYR A 187 20.14 -1.60 -3.24
N THR A 188 19.74 -0.52 -3.93
CA THR A 188 19.46 0.78 -3.33
C THR A 188 17.96 1.03 -3.35
N ASN A 189 17.43 1.51 -2.22
CA ASN A 189 16.04 1.87 -2.07
C ASN A 189 15.85 3.38 -2.17
N PHE A 190 15.04 3.84 -3.11
CA PHE A 190 14.67 5.24 -3.24
C PHE A 190 13.19 5.43 -2.88
N ARG A 191 12.90 6.40 -2.04
CA ARG A 191 11.52 6.80 -1.75
C ARG A 191 10.95 7.53 -2.97
N VAL A 192 9.85 7.04 -3.50
CA VAL A 192 9.25 7.60 -4.73
C VAL A 192 8.71 9.02 -4.50
N ASP A 193 8.26 9.34 -3.28
CA ASP A 193 7.83 10.68 -2.90
C ASP A 193 8.95 11.73 -2.84
N ARG A 194 10.23 11.29 -2.87
CA ARG A 194 11.44 12.11 -2.92
C ARG A 194 12.05 12.20 -4.32
N MET A 195 11.44 11.57 -5.30
CA MET A 195 11.89 11.59 -6.70
C MET A 195 11.14 12.65 -7.49
N SER A 196 11.83 13.29 -8.41
CA SER A 196 11.25 14.25 -9.35
C SER A 196 11.89 14.12 -10.72
N ASN A 197 11.17 14.53 -11.77
CA ASN A 197 11.61 14.50 -13.16
C ASN A 197 12.10 13.11 -13.59
N ILE A 198 11.31 12.08 -13.28
CA ILE A 198 11.63 10.71 -13.69
C ILE A 198 11.50 10.61 -15.20
N LYS A 199 12.54 10.09 -15.85
CA LYS A 199 12.56 9.81 -17.29
C LYS A 199 12.97 8.37 -17.51
N ILE A 200 12.27 7.70 -18.42
CA ILE A 200 12.68 6.39 -18.93
C ILE A 200 13.77 6.66 -19.98
N LEU A 201 14.89 5.98 -19.87
CA LEU A 201 15.99 6.07 -20.78
C LEU A 201 15.87 4.99 -21.87
N ASP A 202 16.61 5.14 -22.97
CA ASP A 202 16.62 4.10 -24.01
C ASP A 202 17.54 2.92 -23.66
N GLU A 203 18.44 3.12 -22.69
CA GLU A 203 19.38 2.11 -22.23
C GLU A 203 18.66 0.98 -21.48
N PRO A 204 19.03 -0.30 -21.76
CA PRO A 204 18.49 -1.45 -21.05
C PRO A 204 18.93 -1.47 -19.60
N VAL A 205 18.17 -2.17 -18.75
CA VAL A 205 18.54 -2.36 -17.33
C VAL A 205 19.89 -3.08 -17.21
N LEU A 206 20.70 -2.59 -16.29
CA LEU A 206 21.85 -3.33 -15.80
C LEU A 206 21.42 -4.28 -14.68
N ARG A 207 21.91 -5.48 -14.70
CA ARG A 207 21.58 -6.49 -13.69
C ARG A 207 22.71 -6.60 -12.67
N SER A 208 22.33 -6.70 -11.40
CA SER A 208 23.28 -7.02 -10.34
C SER A 208 23.84 -8.43 -10.55
N PRO A 209 25.11 -8.69 -10.21
CA PRO A 209 25.64 -10.05 -10.14
C PRO A 209 24.88 -10.94 -9.13
N GLN A 210 24.23 -10.34 -8.14
CA GLN A 210 23.41 -11.03 -7.16
C GLN A 210 21.96 -11.07 -7.62
N GLU A 211 21.36 -12.26 -7.67
CA GLU A 211 19.94 -12.39 -7.98
C GLU A 211 19.08 -11.78 -6.88
N LEU A 212 18.08 -11.01 -7.26
CA LEU A 212 17.15 -10.38 -6.33
C LEU A 212 15.94 -11.26 -6.06
N ASN A 213 15.92 -11.91 -4.92
CA ASN A 213 14.68 -12.43 -4.38
C ASN A 213 13.98 -11.30 -3.60
N ILE A 214 12.96 -10.70 -4.21
CA ILE A 214 12.27 -9.53 -3.65
C ILE A 214 11.66 -9.83 -2.28
N SER A 215 11.05 -11.00 -2.09
CA SER A 215 10.42 -11.36 -0.82
C SER A 215 11.45 -11.49 0.31
N GLU A 216 12.56 -12.15 0.04
CA GLU A 216 13.65 -12.31 1.00
C GLU A 216 14.32 -10.97 1.31
N TYR A 217 14.54 -10.15 0.26
CA TYR A 217 15.08 -8.80 0.41
C TYR A 217 14.22 -7.94 1.32
N LEU A 218 12.89 -7.92 1.13
CA LEU A 218 11.96 -7.13 1.93
C LEU A 218 11.89 -7.62 3.37
N ASN A 219 11.86 -8.93 3.58
CA ASN A 219 11.84 -9.53 4.92
C ASN A 219 13.09 -9.21 5.73
N SER A 220 14.27 -9.14 5.08
CA SER A 220 15.53 -8.79 5.72
C SER A 220 15.70 -7.29 6.01
N THR A 221 14.87 -6.43 5.39
CA THR A 221 15.04 -4.97 5.42
C THR A 221 14.11 -4.34 6.46
N PHE A 222 14.63 -3.46 7.30
CA PHE A 222 13.86 -2.63 8.24
C PHE A 222 13.77 -1.21 7.71
N SER A 223 12.55 -0.67 7.61
CA SER A 223 12.26 0.68 7.08
C SER A 223 12.99 0.99 5.76
N MET A 224 13.16 -0.03 4.93
CA MET A 224 13.81 0.04 3.60
C MET A 224 15.27 0.56 3.62
N PHE A 225 15.99 0.42 4.74
CA PHE A 225 17.41 0.71 4.78
C PHE A 225 18.20 -0.38 4.09
N SER A 226 19.04 0.01 3.13
CA SER A 226 19.94 -0.89 2.42
C SER A 226 21.17 -1.21 3.28
N GLY A 227 21.79 -2.36 3.04
CA GLY A 227 23.01 -2.76 3.75
C GLY A 227 23.31 -4.24 3.56
N ASN A 228 24.40 -4.69 4.14
CA ASN A 228 24.78 -6.10 4.11
C ASN A 228 23.81 -6.94 4.95
N THR A 229 23.46 -8.09 4.42
CA THR A 229 22.64 -9.06 5.13
C THR A 229 23.49 -9.82 6.14
N VAL A 230 23.00 -9.95 7.37
CA VAL A 230 23.63 -10.69 8.46
C VAL A 230 22.66 -11.74 8.96
N GLU A 231 23.13 -12.98 9.06
CA GLU A 231 22.39 -14.04 9.72
C GLU A 231 22.47 -13.84 11.24
N ALA A 232 21.33 -13.59 11.87
CA ALA A 232 21.24 -13.32 13.30
C ALA A 232 20.42 -14.38 14.03
N VAL A 233 20.84 -14.73 15.24
CA VAL A 233 20.03 -15.51 16.19
C VAL A 233 19.59 -14.57 17.29
N LEU A 234 18.27 -14.40 17.41
CA LEU A 234 17.63 -13.51 18.36
C LEU A 234 16.88 -14.33 19.42
N LYS A 235 16.94 -13.91 20.67
CA LYS A 235 16.21 -14.50 21.80
C LYS A 235 15.08 -13.56 22.21
N PHE A 236 13.91 -14.13 22.53
CA PHE A 236 12.73 -13.40 22.97
C PHE A 236 12.01 -14.12 24.12
N ASP A 237 11.36 -13.36 24.99
CA ASP A 237 10.34 -13.91 25.92
C ASP A 237 9.15 -14.46 25.12
N LYS A 238 8.54 -15.55 25.59
CA LYS A 238 7.40 -16.20 24.89
C LYS A 238 6.20 -15.28 24.65
N ARG A 239 5.98 -14.28 25.50
CA ARG A 239 4.93 -13.26 25.31
C ARG A 239 5.11 -12.41 24.03
N LEU A 240 6.31 -12.39 23.45
CA LEU A 240 6.62 -11.64 22.22
C LEU A 240 6.41 -12.48 20.95
N ILE A 241 5.75 -13.63 21.03
CA ILE A 241 5.54 -14.48 19.86
C ILE A 241 4.78 -13.75 18.74
N ASN A 242 3.73 -13.00 19.07
CA ASN A 242 2.93 -12.28 18.09
C ASN A 242 3.75 -11.18 17.35
N PRO A 243 4.42 -10.23 18.02
CA PRO A 243 5.29 -9.26 17.35
C PRO A 243 6.38 -9.89 16.47
N VAL A 244 6.87 -11.07 16.83
CA VAL A 244 7.88 -11.80 16.05
C VAL A 244 7.24 -12.42 14.81
N ILE A 245 6.07 -13.06 14.93
CA ILE A 245 5.33 -13.62 13.80
C ILE A 245 4.88 -12.49 12.86
N ASP A 246 4.38 -11.37 13.39
CA ASP A 246 3.97 -10.22 12.60
C ASP A 246 5.13 -9.66 11.77
N ARG A 247 6.35 -9.72 12.29
CA ARG A 247 7.53 -9.18 11.63
C ARG A 247 8.19 -10.15 10.65
N PHE A 248 8.33 -11.44 11.02
CA PHE A 248 9.10 -12.43 10.28
C PHE A 248 8.23 -13.49 9.59
N GLY A 249 6.92 -13.44 9.82
CA GLY A 249 5.94 -14.37 9.26
C GLY A 249 5.77 -15.63 10.10
N ILE A 250 4.65 -16.33 9.85
CA ILE A 250 4.29 -17.57 10.56
C ILE A 250 5.28 -18.72 10.31
N ASN A 251 6.02 -18.65 9.20
CA ASN A 251 7.02 -19.66 8.80
C ASN A 251 8.43 -19.39 9.38
N ALA A 252 8.57 -18.41 10.28
CA ALA A 252 9.83 -18.16 10.95
C ALA A 252 10.31 -19.40 11.72
N ASP A 253 11.61 -19.70 11.67
CA ASP A 253 12.21 -20.84 12.38
C ASP A 253 12.30 -20.53 13.89
N ILE A 254 11.23 -20.88 14.60
CA ILE A 254 11.07 -20.62 16.04
C ILE A 254 11.44 -21.88 16.83
N VAL A 255 12.44 -21.75 17.68
CA VAL A 255 12.93 -22.84 18.54
C VAL A 255 12.79 -22.45 20.01
N ASN A 256 12.05 -23.24 20.79
CA ASN A 256 11.98 -23.03 22.24
C ASN A 256 13.33 -23.26 22.91
N LEU A 257 13.79 -22.31 23.71
CA LEU A 257 15.01 -22.41 24.50
C LEU A 257 14.75 -23.01 25.90
N ASP A 258 13.72 -22.50 26.55
CA ASP A 258 13.32 -22.90 27.89
C ASP A 258 11.80 -22.62 28.08
N ILE A 259 11.35 -22.65 29.35
CA ILE A 259 9.92 -22.44 29.69
C ILE A 259 9.41 -21.05 29.31
N ASP A 260 10.28 -20.03 29.38
CA ASP A 260 9.94 -18.62 29.24
C ASP A 260 10.42 -17.98 27.94
N HIS A 261 11.35 -18.65 27.23
CA HIS A 261 12.03 -18.04 26.07
C HIS A 261 12.01 -18.94 24.84
N PHE A 262 12.10 -18.26 23.69
CA PHE A 262 12.37 -18.87 22.39
C PHE A 262 13.47 -18.10 21.64
N LYS A 263 14.00 -18.72 20.62
CA LYS A 263 14.91 -18.07 19.67
C LYS A 263 14.42 -18.22 18.25
N ILE A 264 14.84 -17.29 17.40
CA ILE A 264 14.66 -17.36 15.95
C ILE A 264 16.00 -17.16 15.25
N LYS A 265 16.13 -17.75 14.06
CA LYS A 265 17.24 -17.53 13.15
C LYS A 265 16.71 -16.76 11.95
N VAL A 266 17.27 -15.58 11.68
CA VAL A 266 16.76 -14.65 10.65
C VAL A 266 17.90 -13.96 9.92
N ASN A 267 17.66 -13.68 8.64
CA ASN A 267 18.51 -12.80 7.85
C ASN A 267 18.02 -11.37 7.97
N ILE A 268 18.87 -10.47 8.47
CA ILE A 268 18.53 -9.05 8.67
C ILE A 268 19.61 -8.13 8.12
N LYS A 269 19.24 -6.92 7.79
CA LYS A 269 20.18 -5.83 7.55
C LYS A 269 20.44 -5.11 8.85
N ALA A 270 21.69 -5.20 9.33
CA ALA A 270 22.16 -4.59 10.59
C ALA A 270 22.23 -3.07 10.43
N GLN A 271 21.10 -2.39 10.51
CA GLN A 271 20.95 -0.95 10.35
C GLN A 271 20.18 -0.34 11.53
N PRO A 272 20.28 0.96 11.78
CA PRO A 272 19.61 1.60 12.92
C PRO A 272 18.13 1.24 13.10
N PRO A 273 17.27 1.10 12.05
CA PRO A 273 15.90 0.68 12.25
C PRO A 273 15.71 -0.72 12.82
N PHE A 274 16.62 -1.67 12.52
CA PHE A 274 16.59 -2.99 13.13
C PHE A 274 16.88 -2.88 14.64
N PHE A 275 17.89 -2.13 15.03
CA PHE A 275 18.23 -1.95 16.43
C PHE A 275 17.13 -1.21 17.20
N ALA A 276 16.48 -0.22 16.58
CA ALA A 276 15.34 0.47 17.16
C ALA A 276 14.14 -0.47 17.36
N TRP A 277 13.85 -1.34 16.37
CA TRP A 277 12.82 -2.37 16.49
C TRP A 277 13.13 -3.35 17.62
N LEU A 278 14.39 -3.79 17.78
CA LEU A 278 14.78 -4.69 18.86
C LEU A 278 14.68 -3.99 20.23
N PHE A 279 15.09 -2.71 20.29
CA PHE A 279 15.10 -1.92 21.52
C PHE A 279 13.71 -1.74 22.15
N GLN A 280 12.64 -1.67 21.36
CA GLN A 280 11.26 -1.51 21.87
C GLN A 280 10.87 -2.61 22.87
N PHE A 281 11.49 -3.77 22.81
CA PHE A 281 11.21 -4.90 23.69
C PHE A 281 12.04 -4.91 24.98
N GLY A 282 12.96 -3.99 25.11
CA GLY A 282 13.82 -3.84 26.30
C GLY A 282 14.54 -5.14 26.65
N ARG A 283 14.40 -5.61 27.89
CA ARG A 283 15.06 -6.82 28.39
C ARG A 283 14.48 -8.12 27.83
N SER A 284 13.33 -8.07 27.22
CA SER A 284 12.60 -9.24 26.71
C SER A 284 13.08 -9.71 25.35
N ALA A 285 14.02 -9.00 24.75
CA ALA A 285 14.67 -9.37 23.50
C ALA A 285 16.18 -9.14 23.56
N SER A 286 16.96 -10.05 22.94
CA SER A 286 18.41 -9.92 22.89
C SER A 286 19.00 -10.62 21.67
N ILE A 287 20.22 -10.21 21.29
CA ILE A 287 21.02 -10.83 20.23
C ILE A 287 21.86 -11.94 20.84
N ILE A 288 21.71 -13.18 20.35
CA ILE A 288 22.57 -14.30 20.74
C ILE A 288 23.83 -14.30 19.87
N SER A 289 23.64 -14.22 18.54
CA SER A 289 24.73 -14.23 17.56
C SER A 289 24.38 -13.44 16.30
N PRO A 290 25.36 -12.96 15.53
CA PRO A 290 26.80 -13.03 15.81
C PRO A 290 27.22 -11.99 16.86
N GLU A 291 28.38 -12.22 17.47
CA GLU A 291 28.93 -11.34 18.51
C GLU A 291 29.22 -9.93 17.95
N SER A 292 29.60 -9.80 16.68
CA SER A 292 29.80 -8.51 16.02
C SER A 292 28.52 -7.65 16.04
N LEU A 293 27.36 -8.24 15.69
CA LEU A 293 26.07 -7.56 15.71
C LEU A 293 25.66 -7.15 17.14
N LYS A 294 25.93 -8.00 18.11
CA LYS A 294 25.66 -7.71 19.53
C LYS A 294 26.53 -6.55 20.03
N ASN A 295 27.80 -6.52 19.66
CA ASN A 295 28.71 -5.45 20.03
C ASN A 295 28.33 -4.12 19.37
N GLU A 296 27.88 -4.13 18.14
CA GLU A 296 27.36 -2.96 17.45
C GLU A 296 26.13 -2.40 18.17
N TYR A 297 25.20 -3.26 18.57
CA TYR A 297 24.02 -2.87 19.34
C TYR A 297 24.41 -2.27 20.71
N ILE A 298 25.34 -2.91 21.44
CA ILE A 298 25.84 -2.39 22.72
C ILE A 298 26.52 -1.03 22.55
N LYS A 299 27.30 -0.86 21.47
CA LYS A 299 27.95 0.42 21.17
C LYS A 299 26.92 1.51 20.96
N MET A 300 25.89 1.27 20.12
CA MET A 300 24.80 2.21 19.88
C MET A 300 24.07 2.60 21.19
N LEU A 301 23.78 1.61 22.05
CA LEU A 301 23.13 1.87 23.34
C LEU A 301 23.98 2.76 24.26
N LYS A 302 25.31 2.54 24.30
CA LYS A 302 26.22 3.37 25.07
C LYS A 302 26.31 4.79 24.54
N GLU A 303 26.34 4.97 23.22
CA GLU A 303 26.34 6.29 22.57
C GLU A 303 25.07 7.07 22.89
N VAL A 304 23.91 6.40 22.82
CA VAL A 304 22.64 7.01 23.22
C VAL A 304 22.65 7.38 24.71
N LEU A 305 23.11 6.48 25.58
CA LEU A 305 23.17 6.75 27.01
C LEU A 305 24.10 7.93 27.33
N SER A 306 25.26 8.00 26.69
CA SER A 306 26.23 9.10 26.93
C SER A 306 25.67 10.47 26.54
N SER A 307 24.85 10.55 25.49
CA SER A 307 24.25 11.81 25.05
C SER A 307 23.26 12.44 26.04
N PHE A 308 22.85 11.71 27.08
CA PHE A 308 22.00 12.26 28.16
C PHE A 308 22.83 12.84 29.32
N TYR A 309 24.14 12.66 29.32
CA TYR A 309 25.05 13.14 30.38
C TYR A 309 25.97 14.27 29.88
N GLU A 310 25.87 14.63 28.61
CA GLU A 310 26.48 15.83 28.01
C GLU A 310 25.53 17.04 28.15
#